data_85a226d933a73c7d7bc5c61af94c3ad1
#
_entry.id   85a226d933a73c7d7bc5c61af94c3ad1
#
_cell.length_a   1.000
_cell.length_b   1.000
_cell.length_c   1.000
_cell.angle_alpha   90.00
_cell.angle_beta   90.00
_cell.angle_gamma   90.00
#
_symmetry.space_group_name_H-M   'P 1'
#
loop_
_entity.id
_entity.type
_entity.pdbx_description
1 polymer ?
#
loop_
_entity_poly.entity_id
_entity_poly.type
_entity_poly.pdbx_seq_one_letter_code
_entity_poly.pdbx_strand_id
1 'polypeptide(L)'
;MFKKILVGYDGSKGGKAALQRASVMAKLTGAEITAIWVREPLPRHSDLPGEYEEEAEAADDYFQERQKEVAEAAAQLGIPIHCETRRGHPAKTIVKCADEGHYDLVVVGHSDHSELWGRLLGDTADRISDHAHCSVLIVKS
;
A
#
# COMPACT_ATOMS: atom_id res chain seq x y z
N MET A 1 17.11 -8.01 -12.33
CA MET A 1 16.68 -7.50 -11.01
C MET A 1 15.39 -6.72 -11.19
N PHE A 2 14.69 -6.44 -10.09
CA PHE A 2 13.39 -5.77 -10.19
C PHE A 2 13.49 -4.39 -10.81
N LYS A 3 12.54 -4.07 -11.70
CA LYS A 3 12.51 -2.81 -12.43
C LYS A 3 11.37 -1.92 -12.03
N LYS A 4 10.30 -2.47 -11.46
CA LYS A 4 9.12 -1.71 -11.12
C LYS A 4 8.46 -2.28 -9.87
N ILE A 5 8.48 -1.52 -8.79
CA ILE A 5 8.08 -1.95 -7.46
C ILE A 5 6.80 -1.24 -7.05
N LEU A 6 5.83 -1.99 -6.57
CA LEU A 6 4.60 -1.47 -5.99
C LEU A 6 4.61 -1.76 -4.49
N VAL A 7 4.47 -0.73 -3.66
CA VAL A 7 4.42 -0.93 -2.21
C VAL A 7 3.06 -0.50 -1.67
N GLY A 8 2.43 -1.40 -0.91
CA GLY A 8 1.21 -1.08 -0.19
C GLY A 8 1.53 -0.24 1.03
N TYR A 9 0.94 0.96 1.11
CA TYR A 9 1.27 1.90 2.17
C TYR A 9 0.01 2.54 2.73
N ASP A 10 -0.27 2.29 3.99
CA ASP A 10 -1.43 2.83 4.69
C ASP A 10 -1.05 3.71 5.90
N GLY A 11 0.24 3.98 6.09
CA GLY A 11 0.73 4.76 7.23
C GLY A 11 0.91 3.96 8.51
N SER A 12 0.56 2.68 8.51
CA SER A 12 0.78 1.81 9.66
C SER A 12 2.27 1.53 9.85
N LYS A 13 2.63 0.98 10.99
CA LYS A 13 4.01 0.59 11.29
C LYS A 13 4.53 -0.41 10.26
N GLY A 14 3.70 -1.41 9.92
CA GLY A 14 4.06 -2.38 8.89
C GLY A 14 4.23 -1.75 7.51
N GLY A 15 3.33 -0.84 7.16
CA GLY A 15 3.43 -0.10 5.91
C GLY A 15 4.68 0.76 5.83
N LYS A 16 5.06 1.40 6.93
CA LYS A 16 6.29 2.20 6.98
C LYS A 16 7.53 1.35 6.78
N ALA A 17 7.56 0.17 7.40
CA ALA A 17 8.66 -0.76 7.21
C ALA A 17 8.75 -1.23 5.75
N ALA A 18 7.60 -1.54 5.15
CA ALA A 18 7.55 -1.94 3.75
C ALA A 18 8.04 -0.81 2.83
N LEU A 19 7.60 0.41 3.07
CA LEU A 19 8.01 1.56 2.26
C LEU A 19 9.52 1.78 2.36
N GLN A 20 10.09 1.67 3.55
CA GLN A 20 11.52 1.82 3.74
C GLN A 20 12.31 0.76 2.96
N ARG A 21 11.93 -0.50 3.11
CA ARG A 21 12.62 -1.59 2.41
C ARG A 21 12.51 -1.45 0.90
N ALA A 22 11.30 -1.16 0.42
CA ALA A 22 11.07 -0.99 -1.01
C ALA A 22 11.86 0.19 -1.57
N SER A 23 11.92 1.29 -0.83
CA SER A 23 12.64 2.49 -1.26
C SER A 23 14.15 2.24 -1.36
N VAL A 24 14.71 1.53 -0.39
CA VAL A 24 16.14 1.17 -0.44
C VAL A 24 16.41 0.24 -1.61
N MET A 25 15.55 -0.75 -1.84
CA MET A 25 15.68 -1.65 -2.98
C MET A 25 15.62 -0.88 -4.31
N ALA A 26 14.67 0.06 -4.41
CA ALA A 26 14.54 0.88 -5.61
C ALA A 26 15.80 1.71 -5.86
N LYS A 27 16.36 2.29 -4.81
CA LYS A 27 17.59 3.05 -4.94
C LYS A 27 18.76 2.19 -5.41
N LEU A 28 18.89 1.00 -4.84
CA LEU A 28 20.00 0.12 -5.17
C LEU A 28 19.89 -0.49 -6.57
N THR A 29 18.68 -0.73 -7.04
CA THR A 29 18.45 -1.39 -8.33
C THR A 29 18.13 -0.43 -9.47
N GLY A 30 17.82 0.83 -9.15
CA GLY A 30 17.33 1.78 -10.13
C GLY A 30 15.88 1.55 -10.54
N ALA A 31 15.13 0.76 -9.77
CA ALA A 31 13.74 0.47 -10.07
C ALA A 31 12.84 1.68 -9.86
N GLU A 32 11.76 1.76 -10.64
CA GLU A 32 10.67 2.69 -10.36
C GLU A 32 9.90 2.17 -9.15
N ILE A 33 9.38 3.08 -8.34
CA ILE A 33 8.64 2.70 -7.15
C ILE A 33 7.38 3.55 -7.02
N THR A 34 6.26 2.88 -6.74
CA THR A 34 4.97 3.50 -6.48
C THR A 34 4.44 3.01 -5.15
N ALA A 35 4.02 3.94 -4.30
CA ALA A 35 3.30 3.62 -3.08
C ALA A 35 1.80 3.75 -3.34
N ILE A 36 1.03 2.75 -2.97
CA ILE A 36 -0.41 2.74 -3.16
C ILE A 36 -1.12 2.60 -1.83
N TRP A 37 -2.09 3.48 -1.59
CA TRP A 37 -3.04 3.35 -0.49
C TRP A 37 -4.38 2.96 -1.08
N VAL A 38 -4.93 1.83 -0.63
CA VAL A 38 -6.24 1.37 -1.07
C VAL A 38 -7.25 1.74 0.00
N ARG A 39 -8.20 2.60 -0.39
CA ARG A 39 -9.28 3.02 0.50
C ARG A 39 -10.47 2.09 0.31
N GLU A 40 -10.95 1.52 1.41
CA GLU A 40 -12.06 0.61 1.35
C GLU A 40 -13.36 1.35 1.07
N PRO A 41 -14.30 0.74 0.32
CA PRO A 41 -15.58 1.36 0.08
C PRO A 41 -16.34 1.58 1.38
N LEU A 42 -17.11 2.66 1.44
CA LEU A 42 -17.95 2.95 2.59
C LEU A 42 -19.03 1.89 2.76
N PRO A 43 -19.38 1.55 4.02
CA PRO A 43 -20.52 0.67 4.26
C PRO A 43 -21.78 1.29 3.67
N ARG A 44 -22.60 0.46 3.02
CA ARG A 44 -23.84 0.93 2.40
C ARG A 44 -24.91 1.37 3.39
N HIS A 45 -24.59 1.41 4.68
CA HIS A 45 -25.54 1.77 5.73
C HIS A 45 -25.55 3.25 6.08
N SER A 46 -24.70 4.04 5.44
CA SER A 46 -24.68 5.48 5.65
C SER A 46 -25.77 6.14 4.83
N ASP A 47 -26.99 6.11 5.33
CA ASP A 47 -28.11 6.73 4.66
C ASP A 47 -28.30 8.19 5.04
N LEU A 48 -27.46 8.72 5.94
CA LEU A 48 -27.58 10.10 6.38
C LEU A 48 -27.00 11.05 5.35
N PRO A 49 -27.73 12.11 4.99
CA PRO A 49 -27.21 13.10 4.05
C PRO A 49 -25.92 13.73 4.57
N GLY A 50 -24.92 13.78 3.72
CA GLY A 50 -23.62 14.39 4.04
C GLY A 50 -22.59 13.44 4.61
N GLU A 51 -22.96 12.27 5.12
CA GLU A 51 -21.99 11.30 5.66
C GLU A 51 -21.00 10.83 4.60
N TYR A 52 -21.50 10.54 3.41
CA TYR A 52 -20.65 10.08 2.32
C TYR A 52 -19.60 11.13 1.96
N GLU A 53 -20.03 12.38 1.87
CA GLU A 53 -19.13 13.48 1.53
C GLU A 53 -18.10 13.73 2.64
N GLU A 54 -18.52 13.66 3.89
CA GLU A 54 -17.61 13.81 5.03
C GLU A 54 -16.55 12.71 5.05
N GLU A 55 -16.95 11.48 4.78
CA GLU A 55 -16.00 10.37 4.72
C GLU A 55 -15.08 10.47 3.53
N ALA A 56 -15.57 10.95 2.39
CA ALA A 56 -14.74 11.19 1.22
C ALA A 56 -13.69 12.26 1.50
N GLU A 57 -14.07 13.36 2.18
CA GLU A 57 -13.14 14.41 2.58
C GLU A 57 -12.10 13.87 3.56
N ALA A 58 -12.52 13.08 4.54
CA ALA A 58 -11.61 12.48 5.50
C ALA A 58 -10.61 11.54 4.80
N ALA A 59 -11.07 10.79 3.80
CA ALA A 59 -10.21 9.92 3.03
C ALA A 59 -9.22 10.72 2.20
N ASP A 60 -9.65 11.84 1.61
CA ASP A 60 -8.76 12.70 0.84
C ASP A 60 -7.70 13.34 1.74
N ASP A 61 -8.08 13.77 2.94
CA ASP A 61 -7.15 14.33 3.92
C ASP A 61 -6.14 13.26 4.38
N TYR A 62 -6.62 12.04 4.60
CA TYR A 62 -5.76 10.93 4.97
C TYR A 62 -4.74 10.65 3.87
N PHE A 63 -5.17 10.66 2.63
CA PHE A 63 -4.27 10.43 1.50
C PHE A 63 -3.23 11.53 1.39
N GLN A 64 -3.61 12.78 1.60
CA GLN A 64 -2.65 13.90 1.58
C GLN A 64 -1.55 13.70 2.61
N GLU A 65 -1.90 13.26 3.81
CA GLU A 65 -0.90 12.96 4.83
C GLU A 65 0.02 11.82 4.42
N ARG A 66 -0.53 10.78 3.80
CA ARG A 66 0.30 9.66 3.30
C ARG A 66 1.22 10.14 2.19
N GLN A 67 0.75 11.04 1.33
CA GLN A 67 1.59 11.61 0.27
C GLN A 67 2.78 12.37 0.85
N LYS A 68 2.57 13.12 1.93
CA LYS A 68 3.66 13.83 2.60
C LYS A 68 4.70 12.86 3.16
N GLU A 69 4.25 11.80 3.79
CA GLU A 69 5.15 10.79 4.34
C GLU A 69 5.98 10.11 3.24
N VAL A 70 5.33 9.81 2.13
CA VAL A 70 6.01 9.22 0.97
C VAL A 70 7.02 10.20 0.37
N ALA A 71 6.65 11.48 0.28
CA ALA A 71 7.55 12.52 -0.23
C ALA A 71 8.79 12.68 0.66
N GLU A 72 8.61 12.58 1.98
CA GLU A 72 9.73 12.64 2.92
C GLU A 72 10.68 11.46 2.72
N ALA A 73 10.12 10.26 2.56
CA ALA A 73 10.94 9.07 2.28
C ALA A 73 11.71 9.22 0.97
N ALA A 74 11.06 9.73 -0.05
CA ALA A 74 11.69 9.99 -1.35
C ALA A 74 12.84 10.98 -1.22
N ALA A 75 12.61 12.07 -0.48
CA ALA A 75 13.64 13.10 -0.28
C ALA A 75 14.85 12.56 0.47
N GLN A 76 14.63 11.73 1.49
CA GLN A 76 15.73 11.16 2.28
C GLN A 76 16.65 10.30 1.45
N LEU A 77 16.12 9.57 0.49
CA LEU A 77 16.91 8.68 -0.36
C LEU A 77 17.30 9.30 -1.70
N GLY A 78 16.75 10.46 -2.02
CA GLY A 78 17.03 11.13 -3.28
C GLY A 78 16.48 10.39 -4.49
N ILE A 79 15.35 9.71 -4.35
CA ILE A 79 14.69 9.00 -5.43
C ILE A 79 13.24 9.47 -5.54
N PRO A 80 12.66 9.47 -6.77
CA PRO A 80 11.23 9.74 -6.89
C PRO A 80 10.41 8.53 -6.46
N ILE A 81 9.33 8.78 -5.72
CA ILE A 81 8.36 7.75 -5.36
C ILE A 81 6.99 8.27 -5.77
N HIS A 82 6.35 7.58 -6.70
CA HIS A 82 4.98 7.90 -7.07
C HIS A 82 4.03 7.47 -5.95
N CYS A 83 2.95 8.22 -5.78
CA CYS A 83 1.97 7.90 -4.75
C CYS A 83 0.59 7.95 -5.36
N GLU A 84 -0.19 6.89 -5.19
CA GLU A 84 -1.56 6.84 -5.71
C GLU A 84 -2.51 6.22 -4.72
N THR A 85 -3.79 6.47 -4.93
CA THR A 85 -4.85 5.84 -4.14
C THR A 85 -5.86 5.23 -5.09
N ARG A 86 -6.42 4.11 -4.66
CA ARG A 86 -7.52 3.45 -5.34
C ARG A 86 -8.56 3.04 -4.32
N ARG A 87 -9.78 2.89 -4.76
CA ARG A 87 -10.88 2.41 -3.94
C ARG A 87 -11.09 0.92 -4.19
N GLY A 88 -11.31 0.14 -3.13
CA GLY A 88 -11.60 -1.28 -3.27
C GLY A 88 -11.11 -2.09 -2.08
N HIS A 89 -11.07 -3.39 -2.24
CA HIS A 89 -10.47 -4.28 -1.26
C HIS A 89 -8.95 -4.26 -1.41
N PRO A 90 -8.21 -4.10 -0.30
CA PRO A 90 -6.76 -3.91 -0.41
C PRO A 90 -6.03 -4.96 -1.23
N ALA A 91 -6.17 -6.21 -0.91
CA ALA A 91 -5.42 -7.26 -1.59
C ALA A 91 -5.77 -7.35 -3.08
N LYS A 92 -7.06 -7.38 -3.38
CA LYS A 92 -7.54 -7.49 -4.75
C LYS A 92 -7.11 -6.29 -5.59
N THR A 93 -7.20 -5.10 -5.02
CA THR A 93 -6.86 -3.87 -5.71
C THR A 93 -5.36 -3.78 -5.98
N ILE A 94 -4.54 -4.18 -5.02
CA ILE A 94 -3.08 -4.20 -5.19
C ILE A 94 -2.67 -5.18 -6.27
N VAL A 95 -3.23 -6.39 -6.26
CA VAL A 95 -2.94 -7.40 -7.29
C VAL A 95 -3.32 -6.87 -8.67
N LYS A 96 -4.50 -6.27 -8.79
CA LYS A 96 -4.96 -5.69 -10.06
C LYS A 96 -4.03 -4.56 -10.53
N CYS A 97 -3.64 -3.69 -9.61
CA CYS A 97 -2.73 -2.60 -9.92
C CYS A 97 -1.37 -3.12 -10.40
N ALA A 98 -0.87 -4.15 -9.74
CA ALA A 98 0.40 -4.76 -10.13
C ALA A 98 0.34 -5.34 -11.54
N ASP A 99 -0.76 -6.01 -11.86
CA ASP A 99 -0.94 -6.59 -13.20
C ASP A 99 -1.07 -5.51 -14.27
N GLU A 100 -1.94 -4.54 -14.04
CA GLU A 100 -2.19 -3.46 -15.01
C GLU A 100 -0.95 -2.61 -15.26
N GLY A 101 -0.17 -2.36 -14.22
CA GLY A 101 1.03 -1.54 -14.31
C GLY A 101 2.29 -2.32 -14.65
N HIS A 102 2.21 -3.62 -14.82
CA HIS A 102 3.36 -4.49 -15.09
C HIS A 102 4.45 -4.38 -14.03
N TYR A 103 4.04 -4.30 -12.77
CA TYR A 103 4.99 -4.33 -11.67
C TYR A 103 5.57 -5.73 -11.52
N ASP A 104 6.86 -5.80 -11.22
CA ASP A 104 7.54 -7.09 -11.07
C ASP A 104 7.84 -7.44 -9.61
N LEU A 105 7.53 -6.52 -8.69
CA LEU A 105 7.62 -6.78 -7.26
C LEU A 105 6.53 -6.01 -6.52
N VAL A 106 5.83 -6.69 -5.64
CA VAL A 106 4.92 -6.06 -4.66
C VAL A 106 5.54 -6.20 -3.28
N VAL A 107 5.62 -5.10 -2.54
CA VAL A 107 6.13 -5.09 -1.17
C VAL A 107 5.00 -4.68 -0.24
N VAL A 108 4.74 -5.47 0.77
CA VAL A 108 3.70 -5.17 1.77
C VAL A 108 4.23 -5.47 3.17
N GLY A 109 3.72 -4.74 4.15
CA GLY A 109 4.03 -4.99 5.54
C GLY A 109 3.22 -6.16 6.06
N HIS A 110 3.77 -6.83 7.05
CA HIS A 110 3.03 -7.83 7.80
C HIS A 110 2.07 -7.10 8.75
N SER A 111 0.85 -7.60 8.83
CA SER A 111 -0.14 -6.99 9.71
C SER A 111 0.27 -7.10 11.18
N ASP A 112 0.14 -5.99 11.91
CA ASP A 112 0.43 -5.97 13.34
C ASP A 112 -0.72 -6.49 14.19
N HIS A 113 -1.73 -7.09 13.57
CA HIS A 113 -2.83 -7.70 14.31
C HIS A 113 -2.45 -9.08 14.86
N SER A 114 -1.21 -9.21 15.27
CA SER A 114 -0.70 -10.44 15.85
C SER A 114 -1.46 -10.88 17.10
N GLU A 115 -2.12 -9.93 17.77
CA GLU A 115 -2.95 -10.24 18.93
C GLU A 115 -4.22 -10.98 18.55
N LEU A 116 -4.67 -10.80 17.33
CA LEU A 116 -5.85 -11.50 16.81
C LEU A 116 -5.43 -12.74 16.04
N TRP A 117 -4.32 -13.21 16.38
CA TRP A 117 -3.58 -14.29 15.73
C TRP A 117 -4.42 -15.40 15.14
N GLY A 118 -3.85 -16.02 14.17
CA GLY A 118 -4.42 -17.18 13.50
C GLY A 118 -5.41 -16.84 12.42
N ARG A 119 -6.36 -15.94 12.65
CA ARG A 119 -7.42 -15.70 11.68
C ARG A 119 -7.22 -14.53 10.78
N LEU A 120 -6.70 -13.43 11.33
CA LEU A 120 -6.55 -12.19 10.60
C LEU A 120 -5.10 -11.88 10.28
N LEU A 121 -4.25 -12.75 10.71
CA LEU A 121 -2.83 -12.57 10.55
C LEU A 121 -2.47 -12.58 9.08
N GLY A 122 -1.99 -11.44 8.60
CA GLY A 122 -1.51 -11.34 7.24
C GLY A 122 -2.56 -11.51 6.15
N ASP A 123 -3.83 -11.30 6.46
CA ASP A 123 -4.88 -11.48 5.45
C ASP A 123 -4.58 -10.80 4.14
N THR A 124 -4.22 -9.52 4.18
CA THR A 124 -3.90 -8.78 2.97
C THR A 124 -2.62 -9.33 2.33
N ALA A 125 -1.57 -9.53 3.12
CA ALA A 125 -0.30 -10.04 2.63
C ALA A 125 -0.45 -11.46 2.08
N ASP A 126 -1.18 -12.32 2.77
CA ASP A 126 -1.41 -13.70 2.33
C ASP A 126 -2.19 -13.74 1.02
N ARG A 127 -3.25 -12.94 0.90
CA ARG A 127 -4.04 -12.89 -0.32
C ARG A 127 -3.24 -12.37 -1.50
N ILE A 128 -2.43 -11.35 -1.27
CA ILE A 128 -1.54 -10.84 -2.31
C ILE A 128 -0.56 -11.92 -2.73
N SER A 129 0.04 -12.59 -1.76
CA SER A 129 0.98 -13.68 -2.01
C SER A 129 0.37 -14.79 -2.84
N ASP A 130 -0.88 -15.15 -2.53
CA ASP A 130 -1.57 -16.23 -3.24
C ASP A 130 -1.98 -15.85 -4.66
N HIS A 131 -2.33 -14.59 -4.88
CA HIS A 131 -2.96 -14.19 -6.15
C HIS A 131 -2.07 -13.35 -7.06
N ALA A 132 -0.99 -12.79 -6.57
CA ALA A 132 -0.10 -11.97 -7.40
C ALA A 132 0.58 -12.82 -8.48
N HIS A 133 0.77 -12.21 -9.65
CA HIS A 133 1.48 -12.83 -10.76
C HIS A 133 2.95 -12.40 -10.82
N CYS A 134 3.41 -11.68 -9.82
CA CYS A 134 4.81 -11.26 -9.69
C CYS A 134 5.33 -11.65 -8.31
N SER A 135 6.59 -11.36 -8.06
CA SER A 135 7.20 -11.60 -6.76
C SER A 135 6.57 -10.72 -5.68
N VAL A 136 6.46 -11.26 -4.49
CA VAL A 136 5.90 -10.54 -3.33
C VAL A 136 6.88 -10.63 -2.18
N LEU A 137 7.21 -9.47 -1.61
CA LEU A 137 8.03 -9.38 -0.40
C LEU A 137 7.13 -8.94 0.75
N ILE A 138 7.08 -9.75 1.79
CA ILE A 138 6.34 -9.42 3.01
C ILE A 138 7.35 -8.98 4.06
N VAL A 139 7.25 -7.73 4.48
CA VAL A 139 8.20 -7.14 5.43
C VAL A 139 7.62 -7.22 6.82
N LYS A 140 8.37 -7.81 7.72
CA LYS A 140 8.00 -7.87 9.14
C LYS A 140 8.70 -6.73 9.88
N SER A 141 7.95 -6.05 10.68
CA SER A 141 8.46 -4.91 11.45
C SER A 141 8.76 -5.31 12.89
#